data_d3f804cdae18b725e8be72927adb6d7d
#
_entry.id   d3f804cdae18b725e8be72927adb6d7d
#
_cell.length_a   1.000
_cell.length_b   1.000
_cell.length_c   1.000
_cell.angle_alpha   90.00
_cell.angle_beta   90.00
_cell.angle_gamma   90.00
#
_symmetry.space_group_name_H-M   'P 1'
#
loop_
_entity.id
_entity.type
_entity.pdbx_description
1 polymer ?
#
loop_
_entity_poly.entity_id
_entity_poly.type
_entity_poly.pdbx_seq_one_letter_code
_entity_poly.pdbx_strand_id
1 'polypeptide(L)'
;IGSSYKSKGLGSILNQAYLAKTGWKVYPGDIGYDDGHTWIILGQCSDLSAVVLHSTPNAGVQISGTPTPSGTYNSQAVSLAKQYMSKFAGYKKFDYHTSCGNYIRRGNYFRWNATLSDPNGYKNMTADQILADLFS
;
A
#
# COMPACT_ATOMS: atom_id res chain seq x y z
N ILE A 1 14.52 0.48 -7.75
CA ILE A 1 13.44 1.44 -8.11
C ILE A 1 13.72 2.83 -7.56
N GLY A 2 13.87 2.95 -6.25
CA GLY A 2 13.96 4.26 -5.61
C GLY A 2 15.13 5.11 -6.09
N SER A 3 16.32 4.52 -6.17
CA SER A 3 17.54 5.24 -6.61
C SER A 3 17.40 5.74 -8.05
N SER A 4 16.86 4.92 -8.94
CA SER A 4 16.65 5.28 -10.34
C SER A 4 15.65 6.43 -10.48
N TYR A 5 14.54 6.36 -9.78
CA TYR A 5 13.51 7.40 -9.84
C TYR A 5 13.97 8.71 -9.17
N LYS A 6 14.69 8.60 -8.07
CA LYS A 6 15.29 9.77 -7.41
C LYS A 6 16.28 10.48 -8.32
N SER A 7 17.16 9.74 -9.00
CA SER A 7 18.16 10.33 -9.90
C SER A 7 17.53 11.05 -11.10
N LYS A 8 16.30 10.68 -11.47
CA LYS A 8 15.52 11.36 -12.52
C LYS A 8 14.68 12.52 -11.99
N GLY A 9 14.80 12.86 -10.72
CA GLY A 9 14.06 13.97 -10.12
C GLY A 9 12.55 13.71 -9.95
N LEU A 10 12.13 12.45 -9.89
CA LEU A 10 10.70 12.09 -9.83
C LEU A 10 10.14 12.09 -8.43
N GLY A 11 10.97 12.10 -7.40
CA GLY A 11 10.52 12.07 -6.02
C GLY A 11 11.65 11.82 -5.04
N SER A 12 11.29 11.34 -3.84
CA SER A 12 12.19 11.14 -2.72
C SER A 12 12.14 9.72 -2.19
N ILE A 13 13.25 9.24 -1.62
CA ILE A 13 13.32 7.98 -0.90
C ILE A 13 13.07 8.26 0.59
N LEU A 14 12.13 7.51 1.17
CA LEU A 14 11.79 7.54 2.58
C LEU A 14 12.28 6.24 3.22
N ASN A 15 13.21 6.36 4.17
CA ASN A 15 13.68 5.20 4.92
C ASN A 15 12.83 4.96 6.17
N GLN A 16 13.08 3.87 6.88
CA GLN A 16 12.33 3.52 8.08
C GLN A 16 12.46 4.56 9.20
N ALA A 17 13.63 5.17 9.36
CA ALA A 17 13.84 6.23 10.36
C ALA A 17 12.95 7.45 10.07
N TYR A 18 12.84 7.85 8.82
CA TYR A 18 11.95 8.94 8.40
C TYR A 18 10.48 8.59 8.65
N LEU A 19 10.05 7.38 8.27
CA LEU A 19 8.67 6.93 8.50
C LEU A 19 8.31 6.91 9.98
N ALA A 20 9.21 6.41 10.83
CA ALA A 20 9.00 6.42 12.28
C ALA A 20 8.84 7.85 12.81
N LYS A 21 9.69 8.77 12.35
CA LYS A 21 9.66 10.18 12.75
C LYS A 21 8.37 10.87 12.34
N THR A 22 7.77 10.48 11.21
CA THR A 22 6.56 11.09 10.68
C THR A 22 5.28 10.29 11.02
N GLY A 23 5.34 9.36 11.97
CA GLY A 23 4.20 8.63 12.49
C GLY A 23 3.69 7.51 11.58
N TRP A 24 4.57 6.91 10.79
CA TRP A 24 4.23 5.79 9.89
C TRP A 24 3.21 6.14 8.82
N LYS A 25 3.15 7.41 8.41
CA LYS A 25 2.24 7.89 7.37
C LYS A 25 2.75 7.49 5.99
N VAL A 26 1.87 6.87 5.20
CA VAL A 26 2.08 6.56 3.79
C VAL A 26 0.94 7.15 2.97
N TYR A 27 1.22 7.46 1.70
CA TYR A 27 0.24 8.08 0.83
C TYR A 27 -0.09 7.18 -0.37
N PRO A 28 -1.31 7.32 -0.93
CA PRO A 28 -1.64 6.63 -2.16
C PRO A 28 -0.60 6.89 -3.26
N GLY A 29 -0.15 5.81 -3.92
CA GLY A 29 0.88 5.89 -4.94
C GLY A 29 2.31 5.76 -4.42
N ASP A 30 2.55 5.81 -3.11
CA ASP A 30 3.88 5.49 -2.56
C ASP A 30 4.24 4.05 -2.97
N ILE A 31 5.49 3.86 -3.38
CA ILE A 31 6.00 2.54 -3.77
C ILE A 31 6.92 2.03 -2.67
N GLY A 32 6.50 0.95 -2.01
CA GLY A 32 7.34 0.24 -1.05
C GLY A 32 8.20 -0.80 -1.74
N TYR A 33 9.44 -0.99 -1.29
CA TYR A 33 10.33 -1.95 -1.89
C TYR A 33 11.43 -2.40 -0.94
N ASP A 34 11.86 -3.62 -1.13
CA ASP A 34 13.09 -4.18 -0.58
C ASP A 34 13.78 -5.02 -1.66
N ASP A 35 14.75 -5.85 -1.27
CA ASP A 35 15.51 -6.65 -2.24
C ASP A 35 14.68 -7.73 -2.92
N GLY A 36 13.56 -8.14 -2.33
CA GLY A 36 12.79 -9.28 -2.81
C GLY A 36 11.36 -8.97 -3.23
N HIS A 37 10.87 -7.74 -3.01
CA HIS A 37 9.48 -7.44 -3.26
C HIS A 37 9.23 -5.94 -3.49
N THR A 38 8.15 -5.65 -4.21
CA THR A 38 7.68 -4.29 -4.46
C THR A 38 6.15 -4.27 -4.29
N TRP A 39 5.64 -3.20 -3.70
CA TRP A 39 4.21 -3.01 -3.49
C TRP A 39 3.86 -1.53 -3.64
N ILE A 40 2.59 -1.26 -3.96
CA ILE A 40 2.08 0.09 -4.12
C ILE A 40 1.04 0.34 -3.03
N ILE A 41 1.13 1.47 -2.34
CA ILE A 41 0.11 1.88 -1.37
C ILE A 41 -1.12 2.36 -2.14
N LEU A 42 -2.26 1.74 -1.91
CA LEU A 42 -3.55 2.22 -2.40
C LEU A 42 -4.16 3.25 -1.46
N GLY A 43 -4.01 3.04 -0.16
CA GLY A 43 -4.50 3.97 0.84
C GLY A 43 -4.19 3.49 2.24
N GLN A 44 -4.28 4.40 3.20
CA GLN A 44 -4.04 4.12 4.61
C GLN A 44 -5.32 4.31 5.43
N CYS A 45 -5.53 3.42 6.39
CA CYS A 45 -6.67 3.46 7.30
C CYS A 45 -6.36 4.30 8.54
N SER A 46 -7.40 4.62 9.33
CA SER A 46 -7.24 5.40 10.55
C SER A 46 -6.41 4.70 11.62
N ASP A 47 -6.34 3.36 11.61
CA ASP A 47 -5.48 2.58 12.50
C ASP A 47 -4.03 2.48 12.01
N LEU A 48 -3.68 3.21 10.96
CA LEU A 48 -2.38 3.24 10.27
C LEU A 48 -2.03 1.98 9.49
N SER A 49 -2.90 0.99 9.43
CA SER A 49 -2.74 -0.10 8.47
C SER A 49 -2.96 0.42 7.06
N ALA A 50 -2.39 -0.25 6.05
CA ALA A 50 -2.50 0.19 4.67
C ALA A 50 -2.97 -0.94 3.76
N VAL A 51 -3.81 -0.58 2.79
CA VAL A 51 -4.15 -1.46 1.69
C VAL A 51 -3.10 -1.30 0.60
N VAL A 52 -2.53 -2.41 0.17
CA VAL A 52 -1.48 -2.45 -0.84
C VAL A 52 -1.92 -3.22 -2.07
N LEU A 53 -1.37 -2.84 -3.20
CA LEU A 53 -1.45 -3.60 -4.45
C LEU A 53 -0.09 -4.21 -4.70
N HIS A 54 -0.04 -5.52 -4.89
CA HIS A 54 1.19 -6.23 -5.20
C HIS A 54 0.91 -7.51 -6.00
N SER A 55 1.95 -8.14 -6.48
CA SER A 55 1.86 -9.42 -7.17
C SER A 55 2.59 -10.48 -6.37
N THR A 56 1.96 -11.62 -6.17
CA THR A 56 2.54 -12.76 -5.45
C THR A 56 2.51 -14.02 -6.31
N PRO A 57 3.42 -14.98 -6.09
CA PRO A 57 3.34 -16.29 -6.75
C PRO A 57 1.98 -16.95 -6.49
N ASN A 58 1.45 -17.62 -7.49
CA ASN A 58 0.20 -18.39 -7.49
C ASN A 58 -1.10 -17.52 -7.43
N ALA A 59 -1.04 -16.30 -6.96
CA ALA A 59 -2.20 -15.42 -6.91
C ALA A 59 -2.18 -14.31 -7.98
N GLY A 60 -0.99 -13.92 -8.45
CA GLY A 60 -0.85 -12.79 -9.36
C GLY A 60 -1.07 -11.46 -8.64
N VAL A 61 -1.62 -10.49 -9.35
CA VAL A 61 -1.91 -9.17 -8.81
C VAL A 61 -3.11 -9.22 -7.89
N GLN A 62 -2.96 -8.66 -6.70
CA GLN A 62 -4.00 -8.68 -5.68
C GLN A 62 -3.93 -7.47 -4.75
N ILE A 63 -5.01 -7.23 -4.04
CA ILE A 63 -5.09 -6.30 -2.93
C ILE A 63 -4.87 -7.06 -1.63
N SER A 64 -4.00 -6.55 -0.77
CA SER A 64 -3.76 -7.09 0.57
C SER A 64 -3.74 -5.97 1.59
N GLY A 65 -4.04 -6.29 2.84
CA GLY A 65 -3.96 -5.37 3.97
C GLY A 65 -2.75 -5.67 4.85
N THR A 66 -2.03 -4.62 5.24
CA THR A 66 -0.98 -4.74 6.25
C THR A 66 -1.60 -4.84 7.64
N PRO A 67 -0.86 -5.36 8.63
CA PRO A 67 -1.20 -5.08 10.02
C PRO A 67 -1.03 -3.58 10.32
N THR A 68 -1.43 -3.16 11.51
CA THR A 68 -1.01 -1.84 12.02
C THR A 68 0.51 -1.81 12.13
N PRO A 69 1.14 -0.62 12.16
CA PRO A 69 2.60 -0.55 12.33
C PRO A 69 3.11 -1.28 13.58
N SER A 70 2.31 -1.36 14.64
CA SER A 70 2.63 -2.12 15.85
C SER A 70 2.52 -3.63 15.69
N GLY A 71 2.00 -4.13 14.56
CA GLY A 71 1.94 -5.56 14.25
C GLY A 71 0.59 -6.23 14.51
N THR A 72 -0.48 -5.47 14.72
CA THR A 72 -1.82 -6.03 14.94
C THR A 72 -2.48 -6.39 13.62
N TYR A 73 -2.73 -7.68 13.38
CA TYR A 73 -3.36 -8.17 12.16
C TYR A 73 -4.89 -8.08 12.16
N ASN A 74 -5.51 -7.83 13.28
CA ASN A 74 -6.91 -7.41 13.33
C ASN A 74 -6.97 -5.92 12.94
N SER A 75 -6.72 -5.66 11.66
CA SER A 75 -6.57 -4.30 11.13
C SER A 75 -7.68 -3.96 10.15
N GLN A 76 -7.93 -2.66 10.01
CA GLN A 76 -8.91 -2.17 9.04
C GLN A 76 -8.51 -2.51 7.60
N ALA A 77 -7.21 -2.46 7.28
CA ALA A 77 -6.74 -2.76 5.93
C ALA A 77 -6.96 -4.22 5.55
N VAL A 78 -6.73 -5.15 6.46
CA VAL A 78 -7.00 -6.58 6.21
C VAL A 78 -8.50 -6.81 5.96
N SER A 79 -9.36 -6.19 6.74
CA SER A 79 -10.81 -6.28 6.54
C SER A 79 -11.26 -5.71 5.20
N LEU A 80 -10.71 -4.56 4.79
CA LEU A 80 -10.99 -3.94 3.50
C LEU A 80 -10.51 -4.81 2.35
N ALA A 81 -9.27 -5.32 2.42
CA ALA A 81 -8.74 -6.19 1.38
C ALA A 81 -9.64 -7.43 1.18
N LYS A 82 -10.07 -8.05 2.26
CA LYS A 82 -11.00 -9.18 2.21
C LYS A 82 -12.33 -8.80 1.58
N GLN A 83 -12.88 -7.66 1.94
CA GLN A 83 -14.15 -7.16 1.40
C GLN A 83 -14.09 -6.99 -0.13
N TYR A 84 -13.03 -6.36 -0.64
CA TYR A 84 -12.92 -6.07 -2.06
C TYR A 84 -12.43 -7.28 -2.86
N MET A 85 -11.49 -8.07 -2.36
CA MET A 85 -11.03 -9.27 -3.06
C MET A 85 -12.12 -10.32 -3.19
N SER A 86 -13.02 -10.44 -2.22
CA SER A 86 -14.14 -11.40 -2.29
C SER A 86 -15.11 -11.15 -3.45
N LYS A 87 -15.07 -9.95 -4.04
CA LYS A 87 -15.89 -9.60 -5.23
C LYS A 87 -15.34 -10.18 -6.53
N PHE A 88 -14.11 -10.66 -6.55
CA PHE A 88 -13.51 -11.25 -7.74
C PHE A 88 -13.83 -12.74 -7.83
N ALA A 89 -14.27 -13.19 -9.00
CA ALA A 89 -14.64 -14.58 -9.23
C ALA A 89 -13.51 -15.57 -8.96
N GLY A 90 -12.26 -15.13 -9.14
CA GLY A 90 -11.06 -15.94 -8.90
C GLY A 90 -10.59 -15.98 -7.45
N TYR A 91 -11.25 -15.26 -6.54
CA TYR A 91 -10.76 -15.09 -5.17
C TYR A 91 -10.40 -16.41 -4.47
N LYS A 92 -11.30 -17.39 -4.52
CA LYS A 92 -11.07 -18.70 -3.89
C LYS A 92 -10.19 -19.63 -4.74
N LYS A 93 -10.18 -19.42 -6.06
CA LYS A 93 -9.47 -20.28 -7.01
C LYS A 93 -7.96 -20.02 -7.01
N PHE A 94 -7.55 -18.78 -6.84
CA PHE A 94 -6.16 -18.36 -6.98
C PHE A 94 -5.46 -18.12 -5.64
N ASP A 95 -6.03 -18.59 -4.53
CA ASP A 95 -5.41 -18.51 -3.21
C ASP A 95 -4.93 -17.07 -2.86
N TYR A 96 -5.79 -16.10 -3.06
CA TYR A 96 -5.49 -14.71 -2.71
C TYR A 96 -5.26 -14.55 -1.21
N HIS A 97 -4.20 -13.84 -0.86
CA HIS A 97 -3.87 -13.50 0.50
C HIS A 97 -4.32 -12.07 0.81
N THR A 98 -5.35 -11.92 1.62
CA THR A 98 -5.87 -10.60 1.98
C THR A 98 -5.13 -9.95 3.14
N SER A 99 -4.21 -10.67 3.78
CA SER A 99 -3.24 -10.10 4.71
C SER A 99 -1.84 -10.28 4.15
N CYS A 100 -0.99 -9.29 4.35
CA CYS A 100 0.41 -9.32 3.95
C CYS A 100 1.32 -9.00 5.14
N GLY A 101 2.64 -9.01 4.93
CA GLY A 101 3.59 -8.65 5.97
C GLY A 101 3.41 -7.21 6.45
N ASN A 102 4.12 -6.85 7.51
CA ASN A 102 4.12 -5.49 8.05
C ASN A 102 4.93 -4.56 7.14
N TYR A 103 4.40 -4.31 5.96
CA TYR A 103 5.12 -3.63 4.88
C TYR A 103 5.40 -2.16 5.17
N ILE A 104 4.62 -1.50 6.03
CA ILE A 104 4.92 -0.13 6.45
C ILE A 104 6.25 -0.09 7.20
N ARG A 105 6.54 -1.10 7.99
CA ARG A 105 7.77 -1.25 8.77
C ARG A 105 8.87 -2.02 8.04
N ARG A 106 8.79 -2.13 6.72
CA ARG A 106 9.70 -2.95 5.92
C ARG A 106 10.22 -2.16 4.72
N GLY A 107 11.54 -2.23 4.47
CA GLY A 107 12.17 -1.64 3.29
C GLY A 107 12.16 -0.13 3.26
N ASN A 108 12.25 0.41 2.08
CA ASN A 108 12.16 1.83 1.79
C ASN A 108 10.90 2.15 1.00
N TYR A 109 10.54 3.43 0.98
CA TYR A 109 9.44 3.92 0.16
C TYR A 109 9.95 4.98 -0.80
N PHE A 110 9.43 4.97 -2.02
CA PHE A 110 9.57 6.07 -2.96
C PHE A 110 8.27 6.86 -2.97
N ARG A 111 8.39 8.18 -2.74
CA ARG A 111 7.25 9.10 -2.79
C ARG A 111 7.41 10.04 -3.96
N TRP A 112 6.39 10.08 -4.80
CA TRP A 112 6.34 10.97 -5.96
C TRP A 112 6.32 12.44 -5.53
N ASN A 113 6.94 13.29 -6.34
CA ASN A 113 6.85 14.74 -6.18
C ASN A 113 5.64 15.28 -6.97
N ALA A 114 5.59 16.60 -7.17
CA ALA A 114 4.49 17.26 -7.87
C ALA A 114 4.36 16.93 -9.35
N THR A 115 5.25 16.11 -9.93
CA THR A 115 5.10 15.65 -11.31
C THR A 115 3.96 14.67 -11.50
N LEU A 116 3.57 14.00 -10.43
CA LEU A 116 2.39 13.12 -10.42
C LEU A 116 1.19 13.90 -9.90
N SER A 117 0.19 14.10 -10.74
CA SER A 117 -1.02 14.83 -10.34
C SER A 117 -2.00 13.93 -9.57
N ASP A 118 -2.80 14.52 -8.72
CA ASP A 118 -3.84 13.86 -7.92
C ASP A 118 -5.16 14.60 -8.06
N PRO A 119 -5.79 14.57 -9.26
CA PRO A 119 -7.01 15.35 -9.51
C PRO A 119 -8.19 14.91 -8.67
N ASN A 120 -8.23 13.65 -8.23
CA ASN A 120 -9.30 13.13 -7.38
C ASN A 120 -9.08 13.37 -5.89
N GLY A 121 -7.91 13.86 -5.50
CA GLY A 121 -7.60 14.17 -4.09
C GLY A 121 -7.42 12.93 -3.21
N TYR A 122 -6.96 11.82 -3.76
CA TYR A 122 -6.77 10.57 -3.00
C TYR A 122 -5.80 10.73 -1.83
N LYS A 123 -4.84 11.64 -1.94
CA LYS A 123 -3.89 11.92 -0.86
C LYS A 123 -4.58 12.30 0.46
N ASN A 124 -5.77 12.89 0.39
CA ASN A 124 -6.53 13.32 1.56
C ASN A 124 -7.64 12.33 1.95
N MET A 125 -7.69 11.17 1.34
CA MET A 125 -8.70 10.15 1.60
C MET A 125 -8.12 8.99 2.41
N THR A 126 -8.99 8.34 3.20
CA THR A 126 -8.65 7.05 3.83
C THR A 126 -8.81 5.91 2.81
N ALA A 127 -8.23 4.76 3.12
CA ALA A 127 -8.25 3.61 2.22
C ALA A 127 -9.67 3.17 1.84
N ASP A 128 -10.60 3.19 2.78
CA ASP A 128 -11.99 2.83 2.52
C ASP A 128 -12.65 3.78 1.51
N GLN A 129 -12.39 5.08 1.61
CA GLN A 129 -12.89 6.08 0.65
C GLN A 129 -12.29 5.86 -0.74
N ILE A 130 -11.00 5.60 -0.83
CA ILE A 130 -10.29 5.37 -2.10
C ILE A 130 -10.84 4.12 -2.79
N LEU A 131 -10.96 3.01 -2.06
CA LEU A 131 -11.45 1.76 -2.62
C LEU A 131 -12.92 1.86 -3.05
N ALA A 132 -13.73 2.57 -2.29
CA ALA A 132 -15.12 2.83 -2.68
C ALA A 132 -15.20 3.59 -4.01
N ASP A 133 -14.33 4.57 -4.21
CA ASP A 133 -14.27 5.32 -5.46
C ASP A 133 -13.75 4.46 -6.63
N LEU A 134 -12.64 3.74 -6.42
CA LEU A 134 -12.03 2.91 -7.46
C LEU A 134 -12.95 1.78 -7.94
N PHE A 135 -13.78 1.25 -7.06
CA PHE A 135 -14.65 0.12 -7.36
C PHE A 135 -16.14 0.52 -7.49
N SER A 136 -16.41 1.80 -7.60
CA SER A 136 -17.78 2.29 -7.81
C SER A 136 -18.36 1.92 -9.18
#